data_cbc9c5d946201f7fa924562625d455de
#
_entry.id   cbc9c5d946201f7fa924562625d455de
#
_cell.length_a   1.000
_cell.length_b   1.000
_cell.length_c   1.000
_cell.angle_alpha   90.00
_cell.angle_beta   90.00
_cell.angle_gamma   90.00
#
_symmetry.space_group_name_H-M   'P 1'
#
loop_
_entity.id
_entity.type
_entity.pdbx_description
1 polymer ?
#
loop_
_entity_poly.entity_id
_entity_poly.type
_entity_poly.pdbx_seq_one_letter_code
_entity_poly.pdbx_strand_id
1 'polypeptide(L)'
;MNKEKVLIIKPGYSETLDGEIGMITSLGDVLRSTVLLHLYKNAHVTWLVDEKAFPLLKGNPFIQKILPYDLTSVLQLQSERFDTVINLEKVAGLCAFSDSIHAWRRYGFRFDPENGVALAYDGSQHVLEICMDNEYKKKSGKYWEEVLFEMVGAKWRGEGCILGYKPKSGVNYDIGFNYDVGKKWPNKAWPMEYWKELERIIGNKYTVTWQSGLGNIEEYIEWINSCRVFITNDSLGLHIASTLNKKVIALFGPTIDSEIYLPDGVKLLPKTHYDCKPCIVSSCIQERSCMYNIEPEDVYDAIENISKKEI
;
A
#
# COMPACT_ATOMS: atom_id res chain seq x y z
N MET A 1 7.16 -6.01 34.01
CA MET A 1 7.07 -7.07 32.99
C MET A 1 7.83 -6.58 31.75
N ASN A 2 8.70 -7.43 31.18
CA ASN A 2 9.36 -7.07 29.92
C ASN A 2 8.31 -7.01 28.82
N LYS A 3 8.40 -5.97 27.98
CA LYS A 3 7.52 -5.85 26.81
C LYS A 3 7.85 -6.95 25.80
N GLU A 4 6.83 -7.48 25.10
CA GLU A 4 7.00 -8.37 23.98
C GLU A 4 7.91 -7.74 22.92
N LYS A 5 8.90 -8.48 22.42
CA LYS A 5 9.80 -8.04 21.34
C LYS A 5 9.30 -8.58 20.01
N VAL A 6 8.94 -7.69 19.11
CA VAL A 6 8.40 -8.02 17.80
C VAL A 6 9.34 -7.54 16.69
N LEU A 7 9.69 -8.39 15.74
CA LEU A 7 10.38 -8.02 14.51
C LEU A 7 9.40 -8.10 13.35
N ILE A 8 9.25 -6.99 12.64
CA ILE A 8 8.51 -6.94 11.36
C ILE A 8 9.52 -6.80 10.23
N ILE A 9 9.50 -7.75 9.29
CA ILE A 9 10.36 -7.77 8.09
C ILE A 9 9.48 -7.36 6.91
N LYS A 10 9.60 -6.09 6.47
CA LYS A 10 8.86 -5.53 5.35
C LYS A 10 9.67 -4.46 4.61
N PRO A 11 10.72 -4.84 3.88
CA PRO A 11 11.41 -3.95 2.93
C PRO A 11 10.50 -3.37 1.85
N GLY A 12 9.48 -4.10 1.40
CA GLY A 12 8.55 -3.65 0.38
C GLY A 12 8.81 -4.24 -1.00
N TYR A 13 9.42 -5.44 -1.07
CA TYR A 13 9.85 -6.00 -2.36
C TYR A 13 8.81 -6.88 -3.05
N SER A 14 8.12 -7.72 -2.35
CA SER A 14 7.30 -8.80 -2.92
C SER A 14 5.86 -8.42 -3.31
N GLU A 15 5.62 -7.22 -3.80
CA GLU A 15 4.28 -6.86 -4.33
C GLU A 15 3.94 -7.67 -5.57
N THR A 16 4.94 -8.04 -6.37
CA THR A 16 4.79 -8.88 -7.56
C THR A 16 5.79 -10.02 -7.55
N LEU A 17 5.44 -11.13 -8.22
CA LEU A 17 6.30 -12.29 -8.41
C LEU A 17 7.27 -12.13 -9.60
N ASP A 18 7.18 -11.02 -10.35
CA ASP A 18 8.10 -10.67 -11.41
C ASP A 18 9.48 -10.39 -10.82
N GLY A 19 10.48 -11.21 -11.19
CA GLY A 19 11.83 -11.14 -10.67
C GLY A 19 12.58 -9.86 -11.00
N GLU A 20 12.24 -9.18 -12.13
CA GLU A 20 12.90 -7.96 -12.56
C GLU A 20 12.44 -6.74 -11.75
N ILE A 21 11.15 -6.65 -11.45
CA ILE A 21 10.55 -5.52 -10.75
C ILE A 21 10.22 -5.82 -9.27
N GLY A 22 10.25 -7.08 -8.86
CA GLY A 22 9.95 -7.52 -7.51
C GLY A 22 10.82 -6.87 -6.42
N MET A 23 12.07 -6.51 -6.75
CA MET A 23 13.01 -5.82 -5.85
C MET A 23 12.86 -4.29 -5.86
N ILE A 24 11.94 -3.74 -6.64
CA ILE A 24 11.60 -2.30 -6.56
C ILE A 24 10.71 -2.10 -5.33
N THR A 25 11.10 -1.19 -4.45
CA THR A 25 10.36 -0.93 -3.20
C THR A 25 8.94 -0.44 -3.46
N SER A 26 7.95 -1.16 -2.96
CA SER A 26 6.54 -0.76 -2.93
C SER A 26 6.25 0.03 -1.66
N LEU A 27 6.28 1.35 -1.76
CA LEU A 27 6.05 2.26 -0.64
C LEU A 27 4.62 2.13 -0.08
N GLY A 28 3.63 1.95 -0.96
CA GLY A 28 2.24 1.75 -0.56
C GLY A 28 2.05 0.47 0.26
N ASP A 29 2.74 -0.62 -0.13
CA ASP A 29 2.66 -1.90 0.55
C ASP A 29 3.30 -1.85 1.96
N VAL A 30 4.42 -1.11 2.10
CA VAL A 30 5.02 -0.84 3.42
C VAL A 30 4.03 -0.07 4.30
N LEU A 31 3.41 1.01 3.78
CA LEU A 31 2.45 1.80 4.55
C LEU A 31 1.23 0.96 4.97
N ARG A 32 0.65 0.18 4.06
CA ARG A 32 -0.49 -0.70 4.36
C ARG A 32 -0.18 -1.70 5.49
N SER A 33 1.05 -2.20 5.52
CA SER A 33 1.47 -3.16 6.55
C SER A 33 1.52 -2.55 7.96
N THR A 34 1.55 -1.22 8.10
CA THR A 34 1.55 -0.55 9.41
C THR A 34 0.26 -0.77 10.20
N VAL A 35 -0.80 -1.24 9.56
CA VAL A 35 -2.04 -1.62 10.26
C VAL A 35 -1.79 -2.67 11.34
N LEU A 36 -0.81 -3.56 11.17
CA LEU A 36 -0.44 -4.56 12.18
C LEU A 36 0.03 -3.95 13.51
N LEU A 37 0.53 -2.71 13.49
CA LEU A 37 0.98 -2.02 14.70
C LEU A 37 -0.14 -1.82 15.74
N HIS A 38 -1.41 -1.86 15.30
CA HIS A 38 -2.54 -1.82 16.23
C HIS A 38 -2.55 -2.99 17.21
N LEU A 39 -2.01 -4.14 16.81
CA LEU A 39 -1.91 -5.34 17.64
C LEU A 39 -0.72 -5.28 18.61
N TYR A 40 0.28 -4.44 18.33
CA TYR A 40 1.56 -4.40 19.04
C TYR A 40 1.84 -3.06 19.73
N LYS A 41 0.79 -2.28 20.06
CA LYS A 41 0.92 -0.95 20.71
C LYS A 41 1.74 -0.97 22.00
N ASN A 42 1.72 -2.08 22.72
CA ASN A 42 2.44 -2.24 24.00
C ASN A 42 3.73 -3.07 23.87
N ALA A 43 4.09 -3.49 22.67
CA ALA A 43 5.30 -4.26 22.39
C ALA A 43 6.51 -3.35 22.15
N HIS A 44 7.69 -3.94 22.04
CA HIS A 44 8.91 -3.32 21.52
C HIS A 44 9.08 -3.76 20.09
N VAL A 45 8.62 -2.93 19.13
CA VAL A 45 8.64 -3.26 17.72
C VAL A 45 9.95 -2.78 17.09
N THR A 46 10.64 -3.71 16.44
CA THR A 46 11.73 -3.45 15.49
C THR A 46 11.21 -3.69 14.08
N TRP A 47 11.44 -2.75 13.16
CA TRP A 47 11.01 -2.87 11.77
C TRP A 47 12.22 -2.82 10.84
N LEU A 48 12.38 -3.85 10.01
CA LEU A 48 13.37 -3.91 8.93
C LEU A 48 12.71 -3.46 7.64
N VAL A 49 13.24 -2.39 7.01
CA VAL A 49 12.61 -1.72 5.88
C VAL A 49 13.66 -1.28 4.85
N ASP A 50 13.28 -1.17 3.56
CA ASP A 50 14.12 -0.51 2.56
C ASP A 50 14.28 0.99 2.89
N GLU A 51 15.46 1.54 2.65
CA GLU A 51 15.79 2.94 2.96
C GLU A 51 14.81 3.93 2.34
N LYS A 52 14.30 3.64 1.13
CA LYS A 52 13.31 4.49 0.43
C LYS A 52 11.98 4.59 1.17
N ALA A 53 11.60 3.55 1.92
CA ALA A 53 10.35 3.54 2.67
C ALA A 53 10.52 3.99 4.13
N PHE A 54 11.75 4.18 4.59
CA PHE A 54 12.06 4.65 5.95
C PHE A 54 11.27 5.92 6.36
N PRO A 55 11.12 6.95 5.51
CA PRO A 55 10.38 8.16 5.88
C PRO A 55 8.91 7.93 6.21
N LEU A 56 8.28 6.88 5.67
CA LEU A 56 6.88 6.53 5.99
C LEU A 56 6.73 6.05 7.44
N LEU A 57 7.77 5.45 7.99
CA LEU A 57 7.77 4.84 9.34
C LEU A 57 8.39 5.76 10.41
N LYS A 58 9.30 6.65 10.01
CA LYS A 58 10.02 7.55 10.92
C LYS A 58 9.04 8.40 11.75
N GLY A 59 9.18 8.32 13.07
CA GLY A 59 8.30 9.02 14.01
C GLY A 59 7.03 8.25 14.40
N ASN A 60 6.83 7.03 13.90
CA ASN A 60 5.69 6.20 14.28
C ASN A 60 5.77 5.85 15.76
N PRO A 61 4.71 6.14 16.56
CA PRO A 61 4.77 6.00 18.03
C PRO A 61 4.82 4.54 18.51
N PHE A 62 4.53 3.58 17.65
CA PHE A 62 4.51 2.14 17.96
C PHE A 62 5.75 1.39 17.48
N ILE A 63 6.70 2.07 16.82
CA ILE A 63 7.96 1.47 16.38
C ILE A 63 9.11 2.06 17.19
N GLN A 64 9.83 1.23 17.94
CA GLN A 64 10.95 1.67 18.77
C GLN A 64 12.26 1.67 18.01
N LYS A 65 12.39 0.80 16.97
CA LYS A 65 13.62 0.70 16.18
C LYS A 65 13.28 0.44 14.72
N ILE A 66 13.75 1.31 13.84
CA ILE A 66 13.64 1.13 12.39
C ILE A 66 15.07 0.88 11.87
N LEU A 67 15.25 -0.21 11.15
CA LEU A 67 16.53 -0.59 10.56
C LEU A 67 16.42 -0.62 9.04
N PRO A 68 17.43 -0.08 8.32
CA PRO A 68 17.51 -0.27 6.88
C PRO A 68 17.82 -1.74 6.56
N TYR A 69 17.30 -2.22 5.44
CA TYR A 69 17.64 -3.55 4.95
C TYR A 69 19.03 -3.53 4.32
N ASP A 70 20.02 -3.79 5.11
CA ASP A 70 21.42 -3.95 4.72
C ASP A 70 22.09 -5.11 5.48
N LEU A 71 23.31 -5.46 5.09
CA LEU A 71 24.04 -6.57 5.71
C LEU A 71 24.29 -6.34 7.21
N THR A 72 24.55 -5.10 7.61
CA THR A 72 24.82 -4.75 9.03
C THR A 72 23.60 -5.01 9.89
N SER A 73 22.44 -4.53 9.44
CA SER A 73 21.15 -4.73 10.11
C SER A 73 20.76 -6.21 10.18
N VAL A 74 20.97 -6.94 9.08
CA VAL A 74 20.72 -8.41 9.03
C VAL A 74 21.57 -9.15 10.07
N LEU A 75 22.88 -8.92 10.09
CA LEU A 75 23.78 -9.57 11.05
C LEU A 75 23.45 -9.18 12.50
N GLN A 76 23.09 -7.91 12.75
CA GLN A 76 22.66 -7.47 14.06
C GLN A 76 21.41 -8.22 14.52
N LEU A 77 20.38 -8.28 13.68
CA LEU A 77 19.11 -8.94 14.00
C LEU A 77 19.28 -10.45 14.24
N GLN A 78 20.20 -11.13 13.55
CA GLN A 78 20.50 -12.54 13.80
C GLN A 78 21.10 -12.81 15.19
N SER A 79 21.73 -11.80 15.81
CA SER A 79 22.26 -11.91 17.17
C SER A 79 21.23 -11.56 18.27
N GLU A 80 20.08 -11.02 17.88
CA GLU A 80 19.00 -10.63 18.80
C GLU A 80 17.98 -11.79 18.98
N ARG A 81 17.16 -11.68 20.04
CA ARG A 81 16.05 -12.62 20.29
C ARG A 81 14.73 -11.87 20.31
N PHE A 82 13.73 -12.45 19.66
CA PHE A 82 12.39 -11.89 19.55
C PHE A 82 11.36 -12.88 20.11
N ASP A 83 10.25 -12.36 20.60
CA ASP A 83 9.10 -13.17 20.96
C ASP A 83 8.30 -13.52 19.70
N THR A 84 8.20 -12.56 18.78
CA THR A 84 7.44 -12.71 17.53
C THR A 84 8.23 -12.15 16.34
N VAL A 85 8.29 -12.90 15.24
CA VAL A 85 8.76 -12.45 13.92
C VAL A 85 7.61 -12.51 12.94
N ILE A 86 7.42 -11.43 12.18
CA ILE A 86 6.41 -11.32 11.11
C ILE A 86 7.16 -10.99 9.82
N ASN A 87 7.29 -11.98 8.94
CA ASN A 87 7.89 -11.78 7.62
C ASN A 87 6.80 -11.62 6.57
N LEU A 88 6.68 -10.41 6.01
CA LEU A 88 5.68 -10.06 5.00
C LEU A 88 6.23 -10.16 3.56
N GLU A 89 7.45 -10.67 3.40
CA GLU A 89 8.14 -10.75 2.11
C GLU A 89 8.27 -12.18 1.61
N LYS A 90 8.07 -12.35 0.30
CA LYS A 90 8.21 -13.64 -0.39
C LYS A 90 9.54 -13.82 -1.11
N VAL A 91 10.43 -12.84 -1.03
CA VAL A 91 11.79 -12.95 -1.56
C VAL A 91 12.56 -14.03 -0.80
N ALA A 92 13.11 -15.02 -1.50
CA ALA A 92 13.74 -16.20 -0.91
C ALA A 92 14.79 -15.87 0.17
N GLY A 93 15.64 -14.87 -0.09
CA GLY A 93 16.64 -14.41 0.88
C GLY A 93 16.04 -13.83 2.17
N LEU A 94 14.91 -13.10 2.09
CA LEU A 94 14.21 -12.57 3.26
C LEU A 94 13.46 -13.67 4.02
N CYS A 95 12.93 -14.66 3.31
CA CYS A 95 12.36 -15.85 3.93
C CYS A 95 13.40 -16.65 4.71
N ALA A 96 14.58 -16.92 4.10
CA ALA A 96 15.68 -17.59 4.75
C ALA A 96 16.24 -16.80 5.95
N PHE A 97 16.32 -15.47 5.82
CA PHE A 97 16.67 -14.59 6.92
C PHE A 97 15.67 -14.70 8.07
N SER A 98 14.36 -14.69 7.79
CA SER A 98 13.32 -14.86 8.82
C SER A 98 13.47 -16.18 9.59
N ASP A 99 13.80 -17.27 8.87
CA ASP A 99 14.04 -18.60 9.49
C ASP A 99 15.28 -18.60 10.41
N SER A 100 16.29 -17.79 10.08
CA SER A 100 17.54 -17.70 10.86
C SER A 100 17.44 -16.90 12.16
N ILE A 101 16.37 -16.12 12.34
CA ILE A 101 16.16 -15.29 13.55
C ILE A 101 15.74 -16.16 14.72
N HIS A 102 16.28 -15.90 15.91
CA HIS A 102 15.83 -16.53 17.15
C HIS A 102 14.47 -15.96 17.59
N ALA A 103 13.39 -16.73 17.42
CA ALA A 103 12.03 -16.32 17.81
C ALA A 103 11.19 -17.48 18.35
N TRP A 104 10.21 -17.14 19.21
CA TRP A 104 9.24 -18.10 19.75
C TRP A 104 8.08 -18.34 18.77
N ARG A 105 7.60 -17.28 18.12
CA ARG A 105 6.50 -17.32 17.15
C ARG A 105 6.93 -16.70 15.84
N ARG A 106 6.44 -17.27 14.74
CA ARG A 106 6.66 -16.76 13.39
C ARG A 106 5.37 -16.71 12.62
N TYR A 107 5.17 -15.64 11.86
CA TYR A 107 4.05 -15.45 10.95
C TYR A 107 4.54 -15.00 9.57
N GLY A 108 3.72 -15.24 8.56
CA GLY A 108 4.02 -14.86 7.20
C GLY A 108 4.79 -15.95 6.45
N PHE A 109 5.93 -15.59 5.85
CA PHE A 109 6.59 -16.45 4.87
C PHE A 109 7.96 -16.93 5.34
N ARG A 110 8.26 -18.20 5.03
CA ARG A 110 9.51 -18.90 5.32
C ARG A 110 10.15 -19.42 4.03
N PHE A 111 11.39 -19.87 4.11
CA PHE A 111 12.14 -20.39 2.97
C PHE A 111 11.91 -21.91 2.80
N ASP A 112 11.78 -22.33 1.55
CA ASP A 112 11.84 -23.71 1.15
C ASP A 112 13.25 -24.01 0.58
N PRO A 113 14.13 -24.69 1.31
CA PRO A 113 15.50 -24.96 0.84
C PRO A 113 15.55 -25.98 -0.31
N GLU A 114 14.52 -26.80 -0.48
CA GLU A 114 14.48 -27.82 -1.52
C GLU A 114 14.15 -27.20 -2.89
N ASN A 115 13.21 -26.25 -2.91
CA ASN A 115 12.70 -25.64 -4.15
C ASN A 115 13.17 -24.19 -4.35
N GLY A 116 13.76 -23.56 -3.33
CA GLY A 116 14.25 -22.17 -3.40
C GLY A 116 13.15 -21.12 -3.42
N VAL A 117 11.95 -21.44 -2.95
CA VAL A 117 10.76 -20.57 -2.99
C VAL A 117 10.26 -20.19 -1.60
N ALA A 118 9.29 -19.30 -1.54
CA ALA A 118 8.59 -18.98 -0.31
C ALA A 118 7.51 -20.03 0.01
N LEU A 119 7.47 -20.46 1.26
CA LEU A 119 6.36 -21.19 1.89
C LEU A 119 5.73 -20.30 2.98
N ALA A 120 4.61 -20.74 3.53
CA ALA A 120 4.00 -20.08 4.68
C ALA A 120 4.42 -20.74 6.00
N TYR A 121 4.53 -19.93 7.08
CA TYR A 121 4.47 -20.46 8.44
C TYR A 121 3.03 -20.94 8.76
N ASP A 122 2.88 -21.76 9.79
CA ASP A 122 1.58 -22.23 10.26
C ASP A 122 0.62 -21.05 10.50
N GLY A 123 -0.60 -21.17 9.98
CA GLY A 123 -1.62 -20.13 10.03
C GLY A 123 -1.55 -19.06 8.94
N SER A 124 -0.46 -19.00 8.16
CA SER A 124 -0.30 -18.03 7.06
C SER A 124 -0.52 -18.63 5.66
N GLN A 125 -0.90 -19.91 5.57
CA GLN A 125 -1.04 -20.62 4.29
C GLN A 125 -2.04 -19.94 3.34
N HIS A 126 -3.22 -19.54 3.84
CA HIS A 126 -4.24 -18.86 3.05
C HIS A 126 -3.77 -17.52 2.45
N VAL A 127 -2.85 -16.81 3.15
CA VAL A 127 -2.27 -15.56 2.66
C VAL A 127 -1.31 -15.83 1.51
N LEU A 128 -0.53 -16.91 1.58
CA LEU A 128 0.32 -17.33 0.47
C LEU A 128 -0.52 -17.67 -0.76
N GLU A 129 -1.62 -18.39 -0.60
CA GLU A 129 -2.57 -18.72 -1.67
C GLU A 129 -3.16 -17.47 -2.31
N ILE A 130 -3.62 -16.49 -1.51
CA ILE A 130 -4.08 -15.17 -2.01
C ILE A 130 -2.98 -14.47 -2.81
N CYS A 131 -1.72 -14.58 -2.40
CA CYS A 131 -0.60 -13.94 -3.09
C CYS A 131 -0.17 -14.66 -4.37
N MET A 132 -0.35 -15.97 -4.46
CA MET A 132 0.14 -16.82 -5.55
C MET A 132 -0.92 -17.09 -6.64
N ASP A 133 -2.20 -16.98 -6.32
CA ASP A 133 -3.30 -17.26 -7.22
C ASP A 133 -4.19 -16.02 -7.43
N ASN A 134 -4.08 -15.40 -8.61
CA ASN A 134 -4.85 -14.22 -8.95
C ASN A 134 -6.36 -14.49 -8.98
N GLU A 135 -6.80 -15.68 -9.37
CA GLU A 135 -8.24 -16.02 -9.38
C GLU A 135 -8.76 -16.23 -7.96
N TYR A 136 -7.97 -16.84 -7.09
CA TYR A 136 -8.29 -16.94 -5.67
C TYR A 136 -8.34 -15.55 -5.02
N LYS A 137 -7.38 -14.69 -5.32
CA LYS A 137 -7.32 -13.30 -4.87
C LYS A 137 -8.56 -12.51 -5.26
N LYS A 138 -8.98 -12.58 -6.53
CA LYS A 138 -10.21 -11.93 -7.03
C LYS A 138 -11.47 -12.39 -6.27
N LYS A 139 -11.54 -13.68 -5.96
CA LYS A 139 -12.70 -14.29 -5.30
C LYS A 139 -12.74 -14.04 -3.79
N SER A 140 -11.61 -13.73 -3.16
CA SER A 140 -11.52 -13.59 -1.70
C SER A 140 -12.41 -12.48 -1.16
N GLY A 141 -12.56 -11.37 -1.89
CA GLY A 141 -13.37 -10.21 -1.52
C GLY A 141 -12.93 -9.52 -0.22
N LYS A 142 -11.77 -9.91 0.33
CA LYS A 142 -11.24 -9.40 1.59
C LYS A 142 -10.41 -8.15 1.39
N TYR A 143 -10.47 -7.25 2.34
CA TYR A 143 -9.52 -6.15 2.44
C TYR A 143 -8.12 -6.68 2.79
N TRP A 144 -7.08 -6.02 2.26
CA TRP A 144 -5.70 -6.45 2.54
C TRP A 144 -5.36 -6.36 4.02
N GLU A 145 -5.89 -5.38 4.72
CA GLU A 145 -5.74 -5.20 6.16
C GLU A 145 -6.34 -6.39 6.93
N GLU A 146 -7.47 -6.92 6.47
CA GLU A 146 -8.10 -8.12 7.03
C GLU A 146 -7.21 -9.35 6.83
N VAL A 147 -6.64 -9.53 5.63
CA VAL A 147 -5.72 -10.61 5.30
C VAL A 147 -4.47 -10.58 6.19
N LEU A 148 -3.91 -9.39 6.45
CA LEU A 148 -2.76 -9.22 7.33
C LEU A 148 -3.09 -9.57 8.79
N PHE A 149 -4.27 -9.22 9.28
CA PHE A 149 -4.70 -9.58 10.63
C PHE A 149 -4.91 -11.09 10.77
N GLU A 150 -5.54 -11.72 9.80
CA GLU A 150 -5.71 -13.17 9.76
C GLU A 150 -4.37 -13.91 9.75
N MET A 151 -3.37 -13.38 9.03
CA MET A 151 -2.01 -13.94 9.00
C MET A 151 -1.42 -14.13 10.40
N VAL A 152 -1.71 -13.21 11.31
CA VAL A 152 -1.21 -13.24 12.68
C VAL A 152 -2.24 -13.77 13.69
N GLY A 153 -3.32 -14.39 13.20
CA GLY A 153 -4.37 -14.99 14.02
C GLY A 153 -5.28 -13.98 14.72
N ALA A 154 -5.38 -12.75 14.22
CA ALA A 154 -6.22 -11.69 14.76
C ALA A 154 -7.42 -11.38 13.86
N LYS A 155 -8.39 -10.65 14.39
CA LYS A 155 -9.56 -10.16 13.63
C LYS A 155 -9.44 -8.66 13.42
N TRP A 156 -9.47 -8.22 12.17
CA TRP A 156 -9.53 -6.82 11.80
C TRP A 156 -10.92 -6.23 12.06
N ARG A 157 -10.99 -4.98 12.49
CA ARG A 157 -12.23 -4.28 12.87
C ARG A 157 -12.35 -2.90 12.22
N GLY A 158 -11.62 -2.65 11.12
CA GLY A 158 -11.62 -1.37 10.42
C GLY A 158 -10.46 -0.45 10.83
N GLU A 159 -9.40 -1.00 11.46
CA GLU A 159 -8.21 -0.23 11.80
C GLU A 159 -7.52 0.27 10.52
N GLY A 160 -7.16 1.56 10.51
CA GLY A 160 -6.43 2.18 9.40
C GLY A 160 -4.91 2.04 9.52
N CYS A 161 -4.21 2.36 8.44
CA CYS A 161 -2.74 2.45 8.43
C CYS A 161 -2.24 3.57 9.35
N ILE A 162 -0.97 3.53 9.73
CA ILE A 162 -0.37 4.49 10.66
C ILE A 162 0.88 5.09 10.03
N LEU A 163 0.79 6.35 9.60
CA LEU A 163 1.95 7.13 9.17
C LEU A 163 2.86 7.48 10.34
N GLY A 164 4.18 7.46 10.10
CA GLY A 164 5.15 7.98 11.05
C GLY A 164 5.15 9.50 11.10
N TYR A 165 5.05 10.13 9.94
CA TYR A 165 5.01 11.58 9.81
C TYR A 165 3.62 12.15 10.07
N LYS A 166 3.52 13.20 10.88
CA LYS A 166 2.30 13.97 11.11
C LYS A 166 2.37 15.29 10.36
N PRO A 167 1.56 15.48 9.30
CA PRO A 167 1.58 16.72 8.53
C PRO A 167 1.10 17.92 9.37
N LYS A 168 1.61 19.09 9.02
CA LYS A 168 1.31 20.38 9.69
C LYS A 168 0.55 21.34 8.78
N SER A 169 0.48 21.05 7.48
CA SER A 169 -0.26 21.87 6.51
C SER A 169 -1.75 21.94 6.85
N GLY A 170 -2.34 23.11 6.65
CA GLY A 170 -3.79 23.27 6.56
C GLY A 170 -4.31 22.91 5.16
N VAL A 171 -5.63 22.96 4.96
CA VAL A 171 -6.26 22.81 3.65
C VAL A 171 -6.07 24.10 2.85
N ASN A 172 -5.39 24.03 1.72
CA ASN A 172 -5.07 25.14 0.84
C ASN A 172 -5.70 25.00 -0.55
N TYR A 173 -6.05 23.78 -0.95
CA TYR A 173 -6.60 23.46 -2.26
C TYR A 173 -7.88 22.65 -2.11
N ASP A 174 -8.82 22.88 -3.02
CA ASP A 174 -10.05 22.08 -3.04
C ASP A 174 -9.77 20.68 -3.58
N ILE A 175 -8.94 20.57 -4.63
CA ILE A 175 -8.69 19.30 -5.32
C ILE A 175 -7.20 19.09 -5.56
N GLY A 176 -6.69 17.91 -5.20
CA GLY A 176 -5.36 17.45 -5.54
C GLY A 176 -5.38 16.36 -6.61
N PHE A 177 -4.61 16.53 -7.68
CA PHE A 177 -4.43 15.56 -8.76
C PHE A 177 -3.15 14.76 -8.57
N ASN A 178 -3.31 13.50 -8.19
CA ASN A 178 -2.21 12.55 -8.05
C ASN A 178 -2.14 11.64 -9.28
N TYR A 179 -1.59 12.17 -10.35
CA TYR A 179 -1.60 11.56 -11.69
C TYR A 179 -0.52 10.50 -11.89
N ASP A 180 0.60 10.60 -11.18
CA ASP A 180 1.74 9.71 -11.37
C ASP A 180 1.56 8.38 -10.63
N VAL A 181 2.03 7.32 -11.27
CA VAL A 181 2.09 5.97 -10.71
C VAL A 181 3.54 5.49 -10.71
N GLY A 182 3.91 4.65 -9.77
CA GLY A 182 5.26 4.09 -9.73
C GLY A 182 5.60 3.30 -11.00
N LYS A 183 6.89 3.17 -11.30
CA LYS A 183 7.41 2.42 -12.47
C LYS A 183 7.01 0.94 -12.49
N LYS A 184 6.66 0.38 -11.35
CA LYS A 184 6.28 -1.04 -11.18
C LYS A 184 4.96 -1.38 -11.87
N TRP A 185 4.01 -0.43 -11.89
CA TRP A 185 2.65 -0.63 -12.43
C TRP A 185 2.22 0.54 -13.33
N PRO A 186 2.89 0.77 -14.48
CA PRO A 186 2.60 1.92 -15.34
C PRO A 186 1.19 1.89 -15.93
N ASN A 187 0.58 0.72 -16.10
CA ASN A 187 -0.77 0.55 -16.61
C ASN A 187 -1.89 0.97 -15.65
N LYS A 188 -1.56 1.34 -14.39
CA LYS A 188 -2.50 1.99 -13.47
C LYS A 188 -2.76 3.46 -13.81
N ALA A 189 -1.90 4.07 -14.64
CA ALA A 189 -2.00 5.48 -14.96
C ALA A 189 -3.28 5.81 -15.74
N TRP A 190 -4.06 6.75 -15.21
CA TRP A 190 -5.14 7.38 -15.97
C TRP A 190 -4.54 8.30 -17.04
N PRO A 191 -5.11 8.40 -18.26
CA PRO A 191 -4.50 9.17 -19.33
C PRO A 191 -4.26 10.63 -19.00
N MET A 192 -3.08 11.17 -19.34
CA MET A 192 -2.73 12.56 -19.04
C MET A 192 -3.66 13.56 -19.72
N GLU A 193 -4.14 13.25 -20.91
CA GLU A 193 -5.14 14.07 -21.61
C GLU A 193 -6.47 14.13 -20.85
N TYR A 194 -6.83 13.06 -20.13
CA TYR A 194 -8.04 13.02 -19.31
C TYR A 194 -7.90 13.83 -18.01
N TRP A 195 -6.70 13.84 -17.40
CA TRP A 195 -6.41 14.75 -16.29
C TRP A 195 -6.55 16.22 -16.69
N LYS A 196 -6.03 16.60 -17.87
CA LYS A 196 -6.15 17.96 -18.41
C LYS A 196 -7.60 18.32 -18.77
N GLU A 197 -8.33 17.36 -19.34
CA GLU A 197 -9.75 17.56 -19.65
C GLU A 197 -10.57 17.74 -18.38
N LEU A 198 -10.32 16.95 -17.31
CA LEU A 198 -10.97 17.13 -16.03
C LEU A 198 -10.68 18.52 -15.47
N GLU A 199 -9.45 19.01 -15.51
CA GLU A 199 -9.10 20.36 -15.08
C GLU A 199 -9.88 21.43 -15.86
N ARG A 200 -10.04 21.24 -17.19
CA ARG A 200 -10.84 22.12 -18.05
C ARG A 200 -12.32 22.11 -17.66
N ILE A 201 -12.90 20.94 -17.36
CA ILE A 201 -14.29 20.80 -16.91
C ILE A 201 -14.51 21.48 -15.57
N ILE A 202 -13.56 21.32 -14.64
CA ILE A 202 -13.59 21.97 -13.31
C ILE A 202 -13.57 23.50 -13.45
N GLY A 203 -12.80 24.04 -14.39
CA GLY A 203 -12.66 25.47 -14.64
C GLY A 203 -12.23 26.23 -13.38
N ASN A 204 -12.91 27.35 -13.10
CA ASN A 204 -12.59 28.19 -11.95
C ASN A 204 -13.46 27.87 -10.71
N LYS A 205 -14.22 26.77 -10.73
CA LYS A 205 -15.13 26.42 -9.62
C LYS A 205 -14.38 25.95 -8.37
N TYR A 206 -13.24 25.26 -8.57
CA TYR A 206 -12.41 24.73 -7.50
C TYR A 206 -10.94 25.07 -7.75
N THR A 207 -10.19 25.28 -6.66
CA THR A 207 -8.72 25.40 -6.71
C THR A 207 -8.10 24.04 -6.87
N VAL A 208 -7.37 23.82 -7.99
CA VAL A 208 -6.71 22.55 -8.33
C VAL A 208 -5.21 22.65 -8.09
N THR A 209 -4.61 21.61 -7.58
CA THR A 209 -3.15 21.44 -7.48
C THR A 209 -2.72 20.08 -8.03
N TRP A 210 -1.56 20.03 -8.64
CA TRP A 210 -0.99 18.84 -9.25
C TRP A 210 0.16 18.29 -8.43
N GLN A 211 0.33 16.96 -8.44
CA GLN A 211 1.50 16.31 -7.87
C GLN A 211 2.79 16.84 -8.52
N SER A 212 3.80 17.15 -7.70
CA SER A 212 5.11 17.62 -8.16
C SER A 212 6.22 16.55 -8.11
N GLY A 213 5.85 15.28 -7.88
CA GLY A 213 6.78 14.15 -7.79
C GLY A 213 6.95 13.61 -6.37
N LEU A 214 7.76 12.54 -6.23
CA LEU A 214 8.03 11.81 -4.98
C LEU A 214 9.47 12.04 -4.47
N GLY A 215 10.10 13.16 -4.79
CA GLY A 215 11.47 13.44 -4.36
C GLY A 215 11.63 13.49 -2.85
N ASN A 216 10.60 13.95 -2.13
CA ASN A 216 10.55 14.01 -0.68
C ASN A 216 9.18 13.51 -0.20
N ILE A 217 9.17 12.41 0.54
CA ILE A 217 7.93 11.79 1.04
C ILE A 217 7.21 12.69 2.07
N GLU A 218 7.93 13.41 2.92
CA GLU A 218 7.32 14.31 3.91
C GLU A 218 6.61 15.47 3.21
N GLU A 219 7.23 16.08 2.18
CA GLU A 219 6.61 17.11 1.36
C GLU A 219 5.38 16.58 0.59
N TYR A 220 5.47 15.36 0.11
CA TYR A 220 4.35 14.71 -0.56
C TYR A 220 3.17 14.48 0.40
N ILE A 221 3.42 14.06 1.64
CA ILE A 221 2.39 13.93 2.68
C ILE A 221 1.78 15.29 3.01
N GLU A 222 2.60 16.35 3.14
CA GLU A 222 2.12 17.72 3.38
C GLU A 222 1.23 18.22 2.23
N TRP A 223 1.64 17.97 0.98
CA TRP A 223 0.84 18.32 -0.18
C TRP A 223 -0.51 17.57 -0.19
N ILE A 224 -0.53 16.27 0.03
CA ILE A 224 -1.78 15.49 0.12
C ILE A 224 -2.66 16.07 1.24
N ASN A 225 -2.06 16.37 2.40
CA ASN A 225 -2.80 16.92 3.53
C ASN A 225 -3.39 18.31 3.23
N SER A 226 -2.77 19.09 2.36
CA SER A 226 -3.25 20.42 1.96
C SER A 226 -4.46 20.39 1.00
N CYS A 227 -4.85 19.22 0.49
CA CYS A 227 -5.99 19.04 -0.39
C CYS A 227 -7.26 18.66 0.41
N ARG A 228 -8.42 19.17 0.01
CA ARG A 228 -9.73 18.78 0.56
C ARG A 228 -10.22 17.46 -0.05
N VAL A 229 -10.26 17.38 -1.38
CA VAL A 229 -10.56 16.17 -2.16
C VAL A 229 -9.30 15.73 -2.88
N PHE A 230 -9.02 14.45 -2.87
CA PHE A 230 -7.82 13.88 -3.48
C PHE A 230 -8.20 12.86 -4.55
N ILE A 231 -7.82 13.13 -5.80
CA ILE A 231 -8.07 12.25 -6.93
C ILE A 231 -6.77 11.52 -7.26
N THR A 232 -6.82 10.21 -7.33
CA THR A 232 -5.61 9.40 -7.42
C THR A 232 -5.84 8.09 -8.18
N ASN A 233 -4.82 7.64 -8.89
CA ASN A 233 -4.71 6.23 -9.28
C ASN A 233 -4.45 5.36 -8.04
N ASP A 234 -4.55 4.03 -8.18
CA ASP A 234 -4.12 3.08 -7.15
C ASP A 234 -2.59 3.13 -6.96
N SER A 235 -2.13 4.00 -6.06
CA SER A 235 -0.72 4.32 -5.80
C SER A 235 -0.47 4.64 -4.32
N LEU A 236 0.78 4.96 -3.95
CA LEU A 236 1.13 5.41 -2.59
C LEU A 236 0.21 6.55 -2.11
N GLY A 237 -0.13 7.49 -3.01
CA GLY A 237 -0.98 8.63 -2.66
C GLY A 237 -2.36 8.24 -2.16
N LEU A 238 -2.95 7.19 -2.71
CA LEU A 238 -4.22 6.62 -2.24
C LEU A 238 -4.12 6.22 -0.75
N HIS A 239 -3.08 5.47 -0.40
CA HIS A 239 -2.91 4.96 0.96
C HIS A 239 -2.58 6.07 1.97
N ILE A 240 -1.77 7.07 1.56
CA ILE A 240 -1.51 8.25 2.40
C ILE A 240 -2.79 9.05 2.60
N ALA A 241 -3.53 9.36 1.55
CA ALA A 241 -4.76 10.15 1.62
C ALA A 241 -5.82 9.46 2.49
N SER A 242 -5.99 8.12 2.35
CA SER A 242 -6.85 7.32 3.21
C SER A 242 -6.41 7.39 4.68
N THR A 243 -5.10 7.25 4.96
CA THR A 243 -4.55 7.32 6.33
C THR A 243 -4.75 8.71 6.95
N LEU A 244 -4.77 9.77 6.13
CA LEU A 244 -5.04 11.15 6.56
C LEU A 244 -6.54 11.49 6.61
N ASN A 245 -7.41 10.51 6.39
CA ASN A 245 -8.87 10.67 6.34
C ASN A 245 -9.33 11.74 5.34
N LYS A 246 -8.65 11.80 4.17
CA LYS A 246 -9.05 12.69 3.08
C LYS A 246 -10.25 12.13 2.33
N LYS A 247 -11.05 13.01 1.72
CA LYS A 247 -12.04 12.61 0.72
C LYS A 247 -11.32 12.15 -0.54
N VAL A 248 -11.42 10.87 -0.88
CA VAL A 248 -10.64 10.29 -1.97
C VAL A 248 -11.56 9.83 -3.11
N ILE A 249 -11.17 10.17 -4.34
CA ILE A 249 -11.70 9.56 -5.56
C ILE A 249 -10.56 8.73 -6.16
N ALA A 250 -10.69 7.41 -6.08
CA ALA A 250 -9.67 6.46 -6.49
C ALA A 250 -10.02 5.80 -7.83
N LEU A 251 -9.10 5.85 -8.79
CA LEU A 251 -9.25 5.30 -10.14
C LEU A 251 -8.59 3.92 -10.20
N PHE A 252 -9.38 2.88 -10.45
CA PHE A 252 -8.91 1.50 -10.53
C PHE A 252 -9.08 0.96 -11.94
N GLY A 253 -8.12 0.20 -12.41
CA GLY A 253 -8.17 -0.50 -13.70
C GLY A 253 -7.64 -1.91 -13.61
N PRO A 254 -6.30 -2.10 -13.64
CA PRO A 254 -5.68 -3.43 -13.62
C PRO A 254 -5.71 -4.13 -12.27
N THR A 255 -5.91 -3.41 -11.17
CA THR A 255 -5.84 -3.93 -9.80
C THR A 255 -7.22 -4.13 -9.18
N ILE A 256 -7.26 -4.90 -8.09
CA ILE A 256 -8.49 -5.26 -7.39
C ILE A 256 -8.88 -4.10 -6.44
N ASP A 257 -9.99 -3.45 -6.73
CA ASP A 257 -10.52 -2.36 -5.91
C ASP A 257 -11.08 -2.85 -4.58
N SER A 258 -11.65 -4.08 -4.55
CA SER A 258 -12.26 -4.65 -3.34
C SER A 258 -11.24 -4.94 -2.22
N GLU A 259 -9.95 -5.08 -2.52
CA GLU A 259 -8.91 -5.26 -1.49
C GLU A 259 -8.50 -3.97 -0.77
N ILE A 260 -9.00 -2.81 -1.22
CA ILE A 260 -8.67 -1.51 -0.65
C ILE A 260 -9.82 -1.04 0.25
N TYR A 261 -9.53 -0.89 1.54
CA TYR A 261 -10.47 -0.28 2.47
C TYR A 261 -10.48 1.24 2.30
N LEU A 262 -11.61 1.79 1.87
CA LEU A 262 -11.77 3.22 1.60
C LEU A 262 -13.19 3.67 2.01
N PRO A 263 -13.49 3.77 3.33
CA PRO A 263 -14.84 3.98 3.83
C PRO A 263 -15.44 5.34 3.42
N ASP A 264 -14.62 6.38 3.35
CA ASP A 264 -15.05 7.76 3.03
C ASP A 264 -14.68 8.19 1.60
N GLY A 265 -14.37 7.24 0.72
CA GLY A 265 -13.97 7.50 -0.65
C GLY A 265 -14.92 6.92 -1.69
N VAL A 266 -14.64 7.29 -2.93
CA VAL A 266 -15.31 6.77 -4.13
C VAL A 266 -14.30 6.01 -4.97
N LYS A 267 -14.64 4.80 -5.40
CA LYS A 267 -13.85 4.00 -6.31
C LYS A 267 -14.50 4.04 -7.69
N LEU A 268 -13.78 4.53 -8.68
CA LEU A 268 -14.21 4.55 -10.07
C LEU A 268 -13.55 3.43 -10.84
N LEU A 269 -14.37 2.66 -11.53
CA LEU A 269 -13.98 1.49 -12.30
C LEU A 269 -14.25 1.73 -13.79
N PRO A 270 -13.42 1.15 -14.69
CA PRO A 270 -13.63 1.29 -16.14
C PRO A 270 -14.99 0.74 -16.57
N LYS A 271 -15.73 1.50 -17.33
CA LYS A 271 -16.96 1.06 -18.01
C LYS A 271 -16.59 0.31 -19.29
N THR A 272 -16.11 -0.92 -19.19
CA THR A 272 -15.65 -1.72 -20.31
C THR A 272 -16.07 -3.16 -20.20
N HIS A 273 -16.17 -3.85 -21.32
CA HIS A 273 -16.45 -5.29 -21.46
C HIS A 273 -15.18 -6.14 -21.55
N TYR A 274 -14.00 -5.60 -21.23
CA TYR A 274 -12.76 -6.38 -21.23
C TYR A 274 -12.82 -7.48 -20.17
N ASP A 275 -12.74 -8.73 -20.60
CA ASP A 275 -12.79 -9.93 -19.74
C ASP A 275 -11.55 -10.03 -18.80
N CYS A 276 -10.45 -9.35 -19.17
CA CYS A 276 -9.22 -9.34 -18.38
C CYS A 276 -9.30 -8.52 -17.07
N LYS A 277 -10.38 -7.80 -16.81
CA LYS A 277 -10.49 -6.84 -15.69
C LYS A 277 -11.03 -7.49 -14.40
N PRO A 278 -10.34 -7.29 -13.23
CA PRO A 278 -8.97 -6.80 -13.08
C PRO A 278 -7.95 -7.82 -13.59
N CYS A 279 -6.92 -7.36 -14.30
CA CYS A 279 -5.96 -8.27 -14.91
C CYS A 279 -4.76 -8.62 -14.01
N ILE A 280 -4.45 -7.79 -13.03
CA ILE A 280 -3.36 -7.96 -12.04
C ILE A 280 -2.00 -8.20 -12.73
N VAL A 281 -1.74 -7.46 -13.80
CA VAL A 281 -0.46 -7.47 -14.53
C VAL A 281 0.09 -6.06 -14.68
N SER A 282 1.41 -5.93 -14.78
CA SER A 282 2.10 -4.63 -14.87
C SER A 282 2.05 -3.99 -16.25
N SER A 283 1.74 -4.76 -17.32
CA SER A 283 1.65 -4.28 -18.69
C SER A 283 0.32 -4.65 -19.32
N CYS A 284 -0.29 -3.71 -20.03
CA CYS A 284 -1.56 -3.95 -20.73
C CYS A 284 -1.32 -4.62 -22.08
N ILE A 285 -2.11 -5.66 -22.38
CA ILE A 285 -2.09 -6.36 -23.68
C ILE A 285 -3.13 -5.82 -24.66
N GLN A 286 -4.02 -4.94 -24.20
CA GLN A 286 -5.04 -4.32 -25.05
C GLN A 286 -4.43 -3.15 -25.82
N GLU A 287 -4.92 -2.89 -27.03
CA GLU A 287 -4.51 -1.73 -27.83
C GLU A 287 -4.74 -0.41 -27.09
N ARG A 288 -5.83 -0.34 -26.33
CA ARG A 288 -6.16 0.80 -25.47
C ARG A 288 -6.41 0.32 -24.05
N SER A 289 -5.69 0.90 -23.09
CA SER A 289 -5.85 0.56 -21.67
C SER A 289 -7.30 0.75 -21.19
N CYS A 290 -7.74 -0.11 -20.27
CA CYS A 290 -9.05 0.03 -19.61
C CYS A 290 -9.20 1.36 -18.88
N MET A 291 -8.12 2.01 -18.46
CA MET A 291 -8.14 3.32 -17.79
C MET A 291 -8.77 4.42 -18.66
N TYR A 292 -8.77 4.28 -19.98
CA TYR A 292 -9.51 5.16 -20.90
C TYR A 292 -11.04 5.00 -20.80
N ASN A 293 -11.55 3.99 -20.12
CA ASN A 293 -12.99 3.80 -19.92
C ASN A 293 -13.49 4.32 -18.55
N ILE A 294 -12.68 5.16 -17.92
CA ILE A 294 -13.09 6.05 -16.82
C ILE A 294 -13.09 7.45 -17.42
N GLU A 295 -14.25 7.98 -17.76
CA GLU A 295 -14.33 9.27 -18.45
C GLU A 295 -14.12 10.44 -17.45
N PRO A 296 -13.59 11.62 -17.92
CA PRO A 296 -13.42 12.79 -17.07
C PRO A 296 -14.71 13.26 -16.43
N GLU A 297 -15.85 13.13 -17.11
CA GLU A 297 -17.18 13.46 -16.61
C GLU A 297 -17.57 12.60 -15.41
N ASP A 298 -17.24 11.31 -15.41
CA ASP A 298 -17.51 10.42 -14.27
C ASP A 298 -16.76 10.87 -13.03
N VAL A 299 -15.51 11.33 -13.21
CA VAL A 299 -14.67 11.85 -12.13
C VAL A 299 -15.23 13.18 -11.64
N TYR A 300 -15.66 14.06 -12.55
CA TYR A 300 -16.31 15.34 -12.20
C TYR A 300 -17.60 15.12 -11.41
N ASP A 301 -18.46 14.20 -11.83
CA ASP A 301 -19.69 13.84 -11.12
C ASP A 301 -19.38 13.31 -9.70
N ALA A 302 -18.29 12.52 -9.55
CA ALA A 302 -17.85 12.06 -8.24
C ALA A 302 -17.39 13.23 -7.35
N ILE A 303 -16.68 14.23 -7.89
CA ILE A 303 -16.29 15.47 -7.17
C ILE A 303 -17.53 16.19 -6.66
N GLU A 304 -18.54 16.42 -7.53
CA GLU A 304 -19.77 17.11 -7.16
C GLU A 304 -20.54 16.36 -6.06
N ASN A 305 -20.59 15.03 -6.13
CA ASN A 305 -21.30 14.22 -5.17
C ASN A 305 -20.61 14.16 -3.80
N ILE A 306 -19.28 14.11 -3.77
CA ILE A 306 -18.50 14.05 -2.51
C ILE A 306 -18.51 15.41 -1.81
N SER A 307 -18.57 16.52 -2.57
CA SER A 307 -18.61 17.88 -2.06
C SER A 307 -19.98 18.24 -1.47
N LYS A 308 -21.07 17.69 -2.00
CA LYS A 308 -22.45 17.93 -1.51
C LYS A 308 -22.75 17.26 -0.16
N LYS A 309 -21.99 16.26 0.25
CA LYS A 309 -22.18 15.57 1.55
C LYS A 309 -21.70 16.39 2.76
N GLU A 310 -21.18 17.59 2.53
CA GLU A 310 -20.70 18.51 3.58
C GLU A 310 -21.71 19.63 3.95
N ILE A 311 -22.87 19.68 3.29
CA ILE A 311 -23.97 20.61 3.57
C ILE A 311 -25.11 19.86 4.28
#